data_59051e668239ebf816b41a1400f460f5
#
_entry.id   59051e668239ebf816b41a1400f460f5
#
_cell.length_a   1.000
_cell.length_b   1.000
_cell.length_c   1.000
_cell.angle_alpha   90.00
_cell.angle_beta   90.00
_cell.angle_gamma   90.00
#
_symmetry.space_group_name_H-M   'P 1'
#
loop_
_entity.id
_entity.type
_entity.pdbx_description
1 polymer ?
#
loop_
_entity_poly.entity_id
_entity_poly.type
_entity_poly.pdbx_seq_one_letter_code
_entity_poly.pdbx_strand_id
1 'polypeptide(L)'
;IIAIVAANSCGKIRSKMVIFPAGTAAIIGGACSLIGSTSQLAANSVLQGYAGYEEGMGMFDMTKIMFPAAVVQIIFWGTIGYKLLDKVLKPDSPDFDKGNMYSVAEIHKLEKEQESAAPAWKGYVALGTMILCIVLFVLSGFQPFKSYFNIGTIGLIGAAMVLGTGCISIKKAYSDLPWDVFVCIGTISGIGTGLDVSGGGALIANAVLNLFGGKNASVVLLTVVIAVLTSVLTNIMSNNATAAMLTPICIAIALSLGISPIPWVIV
;
A
#
# COMPACT_ATOMS: atom_id res chain seq x y z
N ILE A 1 -10.96 -5.42 -13.52
CA ILE A 1 -12.18 -6.00 -14.11
C ILE A 1 -13.11 -4.88 -14.59
N ILE A 2 -13.65 -4.02 -13.70
CA ILE A 2 -14.60 -2.93 -14.06
C ILE A 2 -14.07 -2.05 -15.22
N ALA A 3 -12.80 -1.65 -15.18
CA ALA A 3 -12.17 -0.84 -16.22
C ALA A 3 -12.14 -1.55 -17.58
N ILE A 4 -11.89 -2.86 -17.60
CA ILE A 4 -11.88 -3.69 -18.81
C ILE A 4 -13.29 -3.83 -19.38
N VAL A 5 -14.27 -4.11 -18.53
CA VAL A 5 -15.67 -4.22 -18.91
C VAL A 5 -16.18 -2.90 -19.49
N ALA A 6 -15.88 -1.77 -18.82
CA ALA A 6 -16.27 -0.45 -19.31
C ALA A 6 -15.62 -0.11 -20.66
N ALA A 7 -14.34 -0.41 -20.85
CA ALA A 7 -13.64 -0.19 -22.13
C ALA A 7 -14.24 -1.03 -23.27
N ASN A 8 -14.52 -2.29 -23.01
CA ASN A 8 -15.12 -3.21 -23.98
C ASN A 8 -16.57 -2.82 -24.32
N SER A 9 -17.36 -2.36 -23.35
CA SER A 9 -18.73 -1.90 -23.56
C SER A 9 -18.82 -0.62 -24.41
N CYS A 10 -17.81 0.25 -24.31
CA CYS A 10 -17.74 1.46 -25.12
C CYS A 10 -17.34 1.23 -26.57
N GLY A 11 -16.70 0.10 -26.93
CA GLY A 11 -16.29 -0.29 -28.28
C GLY A 11 -15.31 0.65 -29.00
N LYS A 12 -15.04 1.83 -28.42
CA LYS A 12 -14.17 2.88 -28.97
C LYS A 12 -12.86 3.04 -28.22
N ILE A 13 -12.75 2.47 -27.03
CA ILE A 13 -11.60 2.66 -26.14
C ILE A 13 -10.90 1.31 -26.00
N ARG A 14 -9.61 1.26 -26.27
CA ARG A 14 -8.81 0.05 -26.12
C ARG A 14 -8.62 -0.26 -24.63
N SER A 15 -8.84 -1.50 -24.23
CA SER A 15 -8.73 -1.95 -22.83
C SER A 15 -7.39 -1.54 -22.19
N LYS A 16 -6.30 -1.60 -22.94
CA LYS A 16 -4.95 -1.22 -22.44
C LYS A 16 -4.81 0.26 -22.11
N MET A 17 -5.53 1.14 -22.82
CA MET A 17 -5.54 2.58 -22.53
C MET A 17 -6.25 2.93 -21.22
N VAL A 18 -7.06 2.02 -20.69
CA VAL A 18 -7.77 2.20 -19.42
C VAL A 18 -7.08 1.44 -18.29
N ILE A 19 -6.56 0.24 -18.57
CA ILE A 19 -5.93 -0.61 -17.57
C ILE A 19 -4.68 0.05 -16.98
N PHE A 20 -3.81 0.61 -17.81
CA PHE A 20 -2.55 1.19 -17.35
C PHE A 20 -2.75 2.43 -16.46
N PRO A 21 -3.55 3.44 -16.86
CA PRO A 21 -3.91 4.55 -15.98
C PRO A 21 -4.64 4.11 -14.70
N ALA A 22 -5.56 3.15 -14.81
CA ALA A 22 -6.28 2.62 -13.65
C ALA A 22 -5.35 1.88 -12.68
N GLY A 23 -4.39 1.10 -13.19
CA GLY A 23 -3.39 0.42 -12.38
C GLY A 23 -2.48 1.40 -11.63
N THR A 24 -1.96 2.41 -12.33
CA THR A 24 -1.13 3.44 -11.70
C THR A 24 -1.92 4.29 -10.71
N ALA A 25 -3.20 4.61 -11.00
CA ALA A 25 -4.08 5.31 -10.07
C ALA A 25 -4.36 4.49 -8.81
N ALA A 26 -4.52 3.16 -8.95
CA ALA A 26 -4.70 2.28 -7.80
C ALA A 26 -3.46 2.25 -6.89
N ILE A 27 -2.25 2.24 -7.47
CA ILE A 27 -0.99 2.26 -6.71
C ILE A 27 -0.86 3.56 -5.91
N ILE A 28 -1.02 4.72 -6.55
CA ILE A 28 -0.90 6.02 -5.86
C ILE A 28 -2.07 6.25 -4.91
N GLY A 29 -3.29 5.84 -5.27
CA GLY A 29 -4.44 5.89 -4.38
C GLY A 29 -4.23 5.03 -3.12
N GLY A 30 -3.65 3.84 -3.28
CA GLY A 30 -3.24 2.98 -2.17
C GLY A 30 -2.17 3.65 -1.29
N ALA A 31 -1.21 4.36 -1.89
CA ALA A 31 -0.19 5.10 -1.16
C ALA A 31 -0.73 6.28 -0.32
N CYS A 32 -1.95 6.76 -0.62
CA CYS A 32 -2.56 7.86 0.13
C CYS A 32 -3.10 7.46 1.51
N SER A 33 -3.17 6.19 1.86
CA SER A 33 -3.68 5.75 3.17
C SER A 33 -2.83 4.64 3.77
N LEU A 34 -2.70 4.62 5.08
CA LEU A 34 -1.86 3.64 5.79
C LEU A 34 -2.26 2.17 5.50
N ILE A 35 -3.54 1.90 5.25
CA ILE A 35 -4.06 0.56 4.96
C ILE A 35 -4.05 0.20 3.46
N GLY A 36 -3.63 1.11 2.60
CA GLY A 36 -3.66 0.89 1.16
C GLY A 36 -2.60 -0.07 0.63
N SER A 37 -1.57 -0.39 1.44
CA SER A 37 -0.51 -1.32 1.08
C SER A 37 0.00 -2.07 2.32
N THR A 38 0.37 -3.34 2.13
CA THR A 38 0.95 -4.18 3.20
C THR A 38 2.34 -3.69 3.63
N SER A 39 3.12 -3.09 2.73
CA SER A 39 4.43 -2.51 3.07
C SER A 39 4.33 -1.33 4.02
N GLN A 40 3.29 -0.51 3.88
CA GLN A 40 3.02 0.61 4.79
C GLN A 40 2.64 0.12 6.19
N LEU A 41 1.81 -0.93 6.27
CA LEU A 41 1.47 -1.57 7.55
C LEU A 41 2.71 -2.19 8.20
N ALA A 42 3.59 -2.82 7.41
CA ALA A 42 4.85 -3.38 7.89
C ALA A 42 5.75 -2.27 8.47
N ALA A 43 5.95 -1.18 7.74
CA ALA A 43 6.73 -0.04 8.19
C ALA A 43 6.16 0.59 9.47
N ASN A 44 4.82 0.74 9.54
CA ASN A 44 4.14 1.25 10.73
C ASN A 44 4.32 0.33 11.94
N SER A 45 4.26 -0.98 11.76
CA SER A 45 4.47 -1.95 12.84
C SER A 45 5.89 -1.89 13.41
N VAL A 46 6.89 -1.65 12.54
CA VAL A 46 8.26 -1.42 12.99
C VAL A 46 8.35 -0.12 13.79
N LEU A 47 7.75 0.96 13.31
CA LEU A 47 7.73 2.25 14.01
C LEU A 47 7.10 2.14 15.41
N GLN A 48 6.00 1.40 15.54
CA GLN A 48 5.32 1.15 16.82
C GLN A 48 6.18 0.41 17.86
N GLY A 49 7.24 -0.27 17.43
CA GLY A 49 8.21 -0.90 18.30
C GLY A 49 9.19 0.06 18.98
N TYR A 50 9.23 1.33 18.58
CA TYR A 50 10.14 2.33 19.15
C TYR A 50 9.45 3.17 20.23
N ALA A 51 10.17 3.45 21.32
CA ALA A 51 9.66 4.25 22.44
C ALA A 51 9.25 5.67 22.00
N GLY A 52 8.03 6.07 22.37
CA GLY A 52 7.43 7.34 21.97
C GLY A 52 6.70 7.33 20.64
N TYR A 53 6.65 6.18 19.96
CA TYR A 53 5.92 5.99 18.68
C TYR A 53 4.94 4.80 18.72
N GLU A 54 4.52 4.39 19.90
CA GLU A 54 3.65 3.22 20.14
C GLU A 54 2.30 3.35 19.42
N GLU A 55 1.80 4.58 19.23
CA GLU A 55 0.58 4.83 18.43
C GLU A 55 0.80 4.63 16.94
N GLY A 56 2.05 4.66 16.47
CA GLY A 56 2.40 4.60 15.05
C GLY A 56 1.95 5.82 14.24
N MET A 57 1.81 5.62 12.94
CA MET A 57 1.30 6.64 12.00
C MET A 57 -0.23 6.68 12.02
N GLY A 58 -0.80 7.86 11.89
CA GLY A 58 -2.22 8.04 11.64
C GLY A 58 -2.61 7.56 10.24
N MET A 59 -3.88 7.13 10.08
CA MET A 59 -4.39 6.60 8.81
C MET A 59 -4.16 7.55 7.62
N PHE A 60 -4.26 8.86 7.85
CA PHE A 60 -4.15 9.91 6.82
C PHE A 60 -2.84 10.69 6.86
N ASP A 61 -1.83 10.27 7.62
CA ASP A 61 -0.54 10.95 7.62
C ASP A 61 0.16 10.84 6.27
N MET A 62 0.01 9.69 5.61
CA MET A 62 0.48 9.48 4.24
C MET A 62 -0.24 10.36 3.22
N THR A 63 -1.53 10.63 3.42
CA THR A 63 -2.33 11.48 2.54
C THR A 63 -1.72 12.87 2.38
N LYS A 64 -1.18 13.45 3.46
CA LYS A 64 -0.57 14.79 3.45
C LYS A 64 0.58 14.90 2.46
N ILE A 65 1.34 13.81 2.29
CA ILE A 65 2.51 13.75 1.39
C ILE A 65 2.10 13.26 0.00
N MET A 66 1.26 12.23 -0.08
CA MET A 66 0.93 11.56 -1.33
C MET A 66 -0.21 12.21 -2.11
N PHE A 67 -1.07 13.02 -1.47
CA PHE A 67 -2.17 13.71 -2.14
C PHE A 67 -1.71 14.64 -3.28
N PRO A 68 -0.68 15.48 -3.12
CA PRO A 68 -0.15 16.27 -4.24
C PRO A 68 0.32 15.40 -5.41
N ALA A 69 0.97 14.27 -5.13
CA ALA A 69 1.40 13.33 -6.16
C ALA A 69 0.21 12.70 -6.90
N ALA A 70 -0.86 12.35 -6.18
CA ALA A 70 -2.09 11.84 -6.77
C ALA A 70 -2.75 12.86 -7.70
N VAL A 71 -2.81 14.13 -7.30
CA VAL A 71 -3.33 15.22 -8.14
C VAL A 71 -2.48 15.39 -9.40
N VAL A 72 -1.16 15.42 -9.28
CA VAL A 72 -0.26 15.50 -10.44
C VAL A 72 -0.46 14.32 -11.39
N GLN A 73 -0.65 13.11 -10.86
CA GLN A 73 -0.93 11.92 -11.68
C GLN A 73 -2.26 12.03 -12.44
N ILE A 74 -3.32 12.49 -11.77
CA ILE A 74 -4.63 12.69 -12.43
C ILE A 74 -4.50 13.68 -13.59
N ILE A 75 -3.83 14.82 -13.36
CA ILE A 75 -3.56 15.82 -14.39
C ILE A 75 -2.72 15.23 -15.52
N PHE A 76 -1.66 14.50 -15.18
CA PHE A 76 -0.79 13.86 -16.18
C PHE A 76 -1.58 12.90 -17.09
N TRP A 77 -2.37 11.98 -16.52
CA TRP A 77 -3.15 11.05 -17.31
C TRP A 77 -4.28 11.71 -18.08
N GLY A 78 -4.86 12.77 -17.54
CA GLY A 78 -5.91 13.54 -18.22
C GLY A 78 -5.41 14.41 -19.37
N THR A 79 -4.12 14.74 -19.41
CA THR A 79 -3.56 15.68 -20.41
C THR A 79 -2.56 15.05 -21.36
N ILE A 80 -1.46 14.53 -20.83
CA ILE A 80 -0.29 14.04 -21.58
C ILE A 80 -0.27 12.52 -21.65
N GLY A 81 -0.58 11.86 -20.55
CA GLY A 81 -0.40 10.42 -20.38
C GLY A 81 -1.17 9.59 -21.41
N TYR A 82 -2.42 9.96 -21.71
CA TYR A 82 -3.20 9.24 -22.70
C TYR A 82 -2.62 9.36 -24.13
N LYS A 83 -2.06 10.54 -24.50
CA LYS A 83 -1.40 10.74 -25.79
C LYS A 83 -0.09 9.98 -25.91
N LEU A 84 0.68 9.96 -24.79
CA LEU A 84 1.92 9.21 -24.70
C LEU A 84 1.66 7.71 -24.82
N LEU A 85 0.63 7.23 -24.15
CA LEU A 85 0.24 5.82 -24.19
C LEU A 85 -0.19 5.40 -25.60
N ASP A 86 -0.95 6.21 -26.32
CA ASP A 86 -1.34 5.96 -27.71
C ASP A 86 -0.13 5.91 -28.66
N LYS A 87 0.88 6.75 -28.40
CA LYS A 87 2.13 6.76 -29.19
C LYS A 87 3.06 5.59 -28.89
N VAL A 88 3.15 5.17 -27.62
CA VAL A 88 4.04 4.07 -27.18
C VAL A 88 3.42 2.72 -27.48
N LEU A 89 2.13 2.58 -27.26
CA LEU A 89 1.40 1.36 -27.54
C LEU A 89 0.88 1.39 -28.97
N LYS A 90 1.80 1.25 -29.95
CA LYS A 90 1.44 1.25 -31.38
C LYS A 90 0.32 0.27 -31.71
N PRO A 91 -0.65 0.68 -32.59
CA PRO A 91 -1.80 -0.13 -32.96
C PRO A 91 -1.48 -1.43 -33.70
N ASP A 92 -0.32 -1.48 -34.35
CA ASP A 92 -0.01 -2.44 -35.41
C ASP A 92 0.77 -3.68 -34.98
N SER A 93 0.97 -3.94 -33.68
CA SER A 93 1.59 -5.19 -33.26
C SER A 93 0.52 -6.29 -33.18
N PRO A 94 0.67 -7.41 -33.94
CA PRO A 94 -0.29 -8.52 -33.92
C PRO A 94 -0.47 -9.17 -32.55
N ASP A 95 0.51 -9.01 -31.65
CA ASP A 95 0.46 -9.47 -30.26
C ASP A 95 -0.39 -8.55 -29.35
N PHE A 96 -0.78 -7.39 -29.86
CA PHE A 96 -1.52 -6.41 -29.08
C PHE A 96 -3.00 -6.77 -28.91
N ASP A 97 -3.63 -7.34 -29.95
CA ASP A 97 -5.02 -7.82 -29.91
C ASP A 97 -5.16 -9.21 -29.25
N LYS A 98 -4.10 -10.03 -29.30
CA LYS A 98 -4.05 -11.32 -28.59
C LYS A 98 -3.85 -11.18 -27.08
N GLY A 99 -3.54 -9.99 -26.60
CA GLY A 99 -3.35 -9.69 -25.18
C GLY A 99 -4.63 -9.37 -24.41
N ASN A 100 -5.81 -9.69 -24.91
CA ASN A 100 -6.99 -9.87 -24.07
C ASN A 100 -6.73 -11.12 -23.22
N MET A 101 -6.14 -10.90 -22.03
CA MET A 101 -5.81 -11.96 -21.07
C MET A 101 -7.06 -12.79 -20.68
N TYR A 102 -8.24 -12.22 -20.91
CA TYR A 102 -9.53 -12.91 -20.87
C TYR A 102 -10.43 -12.32 -21.95
N SER A 103 -11.03 -13.15 -22.80
CA SER A 103 -12.10 -12.73 -23.69
C SER A 103 -13.31 -12.28 -22.84
N VAL A 104 -14.16 -11.38 -23.37
CA VAL A 104 -15.39 -10.96 -22.67
C VAL A 104 -16.24 -12.19 -22.30
N ALA A 105 -16.21 -13.23 -23.14
CA ALA A 105 -16.90 -14.50 -22.90
C ALA A 105 -16.31 -15.27 -21.70
N GLU A 106 -15.00 -15.25 -21.53
CA GLU A 106 -14.34 -15.87 -20.36
C GLU A 106 -14.57 -15.08 -19.07
N ILE A 107 -14.57 -13.75 -19.15
CA ILE A 107 -14.93 -12.91 -18.00
C ILE A 107 -16.38 -13.17 -17.58
N HIS A 108 -17.33 -13.19 -18.51
CA HIS A 108 -18.71 -13.54 -18.22
C HIS A 108 -18.89 -14.99 -17.74
N LYS A 109 -18.05 -15.91 -18.17
CA LYS A 109 -18.08 -17.29 -17.67
C LYS A 109 -17.57 -17.37 -16.24
N LEU A 110 -16.48 -16.66 -15.93
CA LEU A 110 -15.94 -16.56 -14.56
C LEU A 110 -16.93 -15.82 -13.63
N GLU A 111 -17.58 -14.77 -14.09
CA GLU A 111 -18.63 -14.06 -13.34
C GLU A 111 -19.82 -14.99 -13.07
N LYS A 112 -20.33 -15.72 -14.06
CA LYS A 112 -21.42 -16.69 -13.88
C LYS A 112 -21.04 -17.85 -12.96
N GLU A 113 -19.82 -18.34 -13.05
CA GLU A 113 -19.33 -19.39 -12.14
C GLU A 113 -19.22 -18.87 -10.70
N GLN A 114 -18.87 -17.61 -10.51
CA GLN A 114 -18.87 -16.96 -9.18
C GLN A 114 -20.28 -16.61 -8.69
N GLU A 115 -21.17 -16.13 -9.54
CA GLU A 115 -22.56 -15.83 -9.18
C GLU A 115 -23.35 -17.10 -8.81
N SER A 116 -23.08 -18.22 -9.47
CA SER A 116 -23.76 -19.48 -9.15
C SER A 116 -23.30 -20.11 -7.82
N ALA A 117 -22.19 -19.66 -7.25
CA ALA A 117 -21.59 -20.29 -6.07
C ALA A 117 -21.99 -19.65 -4.73
N ALA A 118 -22.54 -18.44 -4.71
CA ALA A 118 -22.87 -17.76 -3.46
C ALA A 118 -24.25 -17.09 -3.50
N PRO A 119 -25.10 -17.28 -2.46
CA PRO A 119 -26.38 -16.59 -2.38
C PRO A 119 -26.19 -15.07 -2.28
N ALA A 120 -27.04 -14.31 -2.99
CA ALA A 120 -26.94 -12.84 -3.15
C ALA A 120 -26.83 -12.07 -1.81
N TRP A 121 -27.46 -12.56 -0.73
CA TRP A 121 -27.39 -11.91 0.58
C TRP A 121 -25.95 -11.82 1.14
N LYS A 122 -25.07 -12.79 0.82
CA LYS A 122 -23.66 -12.74 1.22
C LYS A 122 -22.92 -11.57 0.60
N GLY A 123 -23.26 -11.23 -0.65
CA GLY A 123 -22.73 -10.03 -1.32
C GLY A 123 -23.13 -8.74 -0.62
N TYR A 124 -24.40 -8.62 -0.22
CA TYR A 124 -24.88 -7.45 0.54
C TYR A 124 -24.23 -7.32 1.91
N VAL A 125 -24.05 -8.45 2.62
CA VAL A 125 -23.34 -8.44 3.91
C VAL A 125 -21.88 -8.05 3.75
N ALA A 126 -21.17 -8.59 2.75
CA ALA A 126 -19.79 -8.23 2.48
C ALA A 126 -19.66 -6.75 2.13
N LEU A 127 -20.55 -6.23 1.26
CA LEU A 127 -20.57 -4.82 0.89
C LEU A 127 -20.89 -3.93 2.12
N GLY A 128 -21.87 -4.29 2.92
CA GLY A 128 -22.23 -3.57 4.14
C GLY A 128 -21.08 -3.53 5.15
N THR A 129 -20.39 -4.66 5.35
CA THR A 129 -19.21 -4.75 6.22
C THR A 129 -18.07 -3.86 5.68
N MET A 130 -17.84 -3.88 4.38
CA MET A 130 -16.82 -3.04 3.75
C MET A 130 -17.12 -1.55 3.98
N ILE A 131 -18.36 -1.12 3.73
CA ILE A 131 -18.78 0.28 3.95
C ILE A 131 -18.62 0.65 5.43
N LEU A 132 -19.05 -0.22 6.35
CA LEU A 132 -18.90 -0.01 7.78
C LEU A 132 -17.42 0.17 8.17
N CYS A 133 -16.54 -0.71 7.69
CA CYS A 133 -15.10 -0.58 7.95
C CYS A 133 -14.53 0.72 7.42
N ILE A 134 -14.91 1.14 6.19
CA ILE A 134 -14.46 2.41 5.62
C ILE A 134 -14.92 3.58 6.50
N VAL A 135 -16.18 3.60 6.93
CA VAL A 135 -16.73 4.64 7.81
C VAL A 135 -15.96 4.67 9.14
N LEU A 136 -15.74 3.50 9.77
CA LEU A 136 -14.98 3.42 11.01
C LEU A 136 -13.52 3.87 10.85
N PHE A 137 -12.86 3.54 9.72
CA PHE A 137 -11.52 4.03 9.41
C PHE A 137 -11.48 5.55 9.26
N VAL A 138 -12.46 6.15 8.58
CA VAL A 138 -12.56 7.61 8.48
C VAL A 138 -12.79 8.23 9.86
N LEU A 139 -13.70 7.69 10.65
CA LEU A 139 -13.99 8.17 12.01
C LEU A 139 -12.79 8.03 12.94
N SER A 140 -11.99 6.97 12.82
CA SER A 140 -10.77 6.79 13.64
C SER A 140 -9.71 7.88 13.42
N GLY A 141 -9.81 8.66 12.34
CA GLY A 141 -8.97 9.83 12.09
C GLY A 141 -9.35 11.07 12.94
N PHE A 142 -10.53 11.08 13.57
CA PHE A 142 -11.05 12.20 14.33
C PHE A 142 -11.14 11.91 15.84
N GLN A 143 -10.83 12.90 16.67
CA GLN A 143 -11.13 12.84 18.10
C GLN A 143 -12.67 12.96 18.31
N PRO A 144 -13.28 12.23 19.26
CA PRO A 144 -12.70 11.32 20.26
C PRO A 144 -12.54 9.84 19.81
N PHE A 145 -12.92 9.51 18.58
CA PHE A 145 -13.00 8.11 18.09
C PHE A 145 -11.63 7.43 18.00
N LYS A 146 -10.55 8.19 17.79
CA LYS A 146 -9.16 7.68 17.71
C LYS A 146 -8.78 6.84 18.93
N SER A 147 -9.28 7.17 20.11
CA SER A 147 -8.99 6.44 21.35
C SER A 147 -9.67 5.08 21.45
N TYR A 148 -10.81 4.89 20.77
CA TYR A 148 -11.61 3.67 20.84
C TYR A 148 -11.38 2.72 19.67
N PHE A 149 -11.08 3.25 18.49
CA PHE A 149 -10.97 2.49 17.25
C PHE A 149 -9.59 2.67 16.64
N ASN A 150 -8.71 1.70 16.88
CA ASN A 150 -7.47 1.59 16.13
C ASN A 150 -7.68 0.72 14.87
N ILE A 151 -6.74 0.79 13.93
CA ILE A 151 -6.80 0.08 12.64
C ILE A 151 -7.00 -1.43 12.84
N GLY A 152 -6.30 -2.03 13.81
CA GLY A 152 -6.40 -3.45 14.11
C GLY A 152 -7.79 -3.84 14.62
N THR A 153 -8.37 -3.05 15.53
CA THR A 153 -9.71 -3.29 16.08
C THR A 153 -10.78 -3.24 14.99
N ILE A 154 -10.71 -2.25 14.09
CA ILE A 154 -11.65 -2.13 12.96
C ILE A 154 -11.52 -3.34 12.02
N GLY A 155 -10.29 -3.75 11.71
CA GLY A 155 -10.03 -4.94 10.89
C GLY A 155 -10.59 -6.22 11.51
N LEU A 156 -10.41 -6.39 12.84
CA LEU A 156 -10.98 -7.53 13.57
C LEU A 156 -12.51 -7.54 13.57
N ILE A 157 -13.15 -6.38 13.73
CA ILE A 157 -14.62 -6.24 13.63
C ILE A 157 -15.09 -6.68 12.24
N GLY A 158 -14.46 -6.18 11.18
CA GLY A 158 -14.79 -6.56 9.81
C GLY A 158 -14.62 -8.07 9.56
N ALA A 159 -13.49 -8.63 10.00
CA ALA A 159 -13.22 -10.06 9.88
C ALA A 159 -14.26 -10.90 10.66
N ALA A 160 -14.57 -10.51 11.90
CA ALA A 160 -15.57 -11.19 12.72
C ALA A 160 -16.97 -11.17 12.08
N MET A 161 -17.37 -10.06 11.47
CA MET A 161 -18.66 -9.95 10.76
C MET A 161 -18.70 -10.87 9.54
N VAL A 162 -17.66 -10.87 8.69
CA VAL A 162 -17.64 -11.70 7.47
C VAL A 162 -17.54 -13.19 7.79
N LEU A 163 -16.77 -13.57 8.81
CA LEU A 163 -16.65 -14.96 9.26
C LEU A 163 -17.91 -15.42 10.02
N GLY A 164 -18.42 -14.58 10.93
CA GLY A 164 -19.59 -14.90 11.76
C GLY A 164 -20.89 -15.06 10.94
N THR A 165 -21.02 -14.29 9.86
CA THR A 165 -22.14 -14.44 8.93
C THR A 165 -21.95 -15.58 7.92
N GLY A 166 -20.78 -16.25 7.91
CA GLY A 166 -20.52 -17.36 6.99
C GLY A 166 -20.37 -16.91 5.53
N CYS A 167 -20.03 -15.64 5.27
CA CYS A 167 -19.72 -15.16 3.92
C CYS A 167 -18.50 -15.88 3.36
N ILE A 168 -17.49 -16.10 4.20
CA ILE A 168 -16.27 -16.86 3.87
C ILE A 168 -16.12 -17.98 4.92
N SER A 169 -15.72 -19.17 4.50
CA SER A 169 -15.39 -20.25 5.44
C SER A 169 -14.07 -19.96 6.14
N ILE A 170 -13.95 -20.34 7.41
CA ILE A 170 -12.71 -20.18 8.20
C ILE A 170 -11.52 -20.80 7.49
N LYS A 171 -11.69 -21.99 6.88
CA LYS A 171 -10.63 -22.68 6.15
C LYS A 171 -10.14 -21.87 4.95
N LYS A 172 -11.05 -21.24 4.19
CA LYS A 172 -10.69 -20.40 3.06
C LYS A 172 -10.05 -19.11 3.52
N ALA A 173 -10.60 -18.45 4.54
CA ALA A 173 -9.98 -17.24 5.12
C ALA A 173 -8.55 -17.52 5.59
N TYR A 174 -8.31 -18.67 6.24
CA TYR A 174 -6.97 -19.05 6.70
C TYR A 174 -6.00 -19.34 5.55
N SER A 175 -6.48 -19.96 4.46
CA SER A 175 -5.64 -20.25 3.27
C SER A 175 -5.30 -19.01 2.47
N ASP A 176 -6.17 -18.01 2.48
CA ASP A 176 -6.01 -16.77 1.73
C ASP A 176 -5.21 -15.70 2.51
N LEU A 177 -4.86 -15.96 3.78
CA LEU A 177 -4.00 -15.08 4.57
C LEU A 177 -2.57 -15.07 4.00
N PRO A 178 -1.99 -13.89 3.77
CA PRO A 178 -0.59 -13.77 3.31
C PRO A 178 0.38 -14.01 4.48
N TRP A 179 0.60 -15.28 4.82
CA TRP A 179 1.45 -15.71 5.95
C TRP A 179 2.88 -15.21 5.84
N ASP A 180 3.41 -15.10 4.63
CA ASP A 180 4.70 -14.51 4.32
C ASP A 180 4.82 -13.07 4.86
N VAL A 181 3.76 -12.27 4.74
CA VAL A 181 3.73 -10.89 5.26
C VAL A 181 3.74 -10.89 6.78
N PHE A 182 2.96 -11.76 7.43
CA PHE A 182 2.94 -11.87 8.91
C PHE A 182 4.30 -12.26 9.47
N VAL A 183 4.92 -13.29 8.89
CA VAL A 183 6.26 -13.73 9.29
C VAL A 183 7.29 -12.63 9.05
N CYS A 184 7.22 -11.96 7.89
CA CYS A 184 8.09 -10.84 7.56
C CYS A 184 7.97 -9.71 8.60
N ILE A 185 6.77 -9.24 8.91
CA ILE A 185 6.53 -8.17 9.90
C ILE A 185 7.07 -8.57 11.27
N GLY A 186 6.75 -9.79 11.73
CA GLY A 186 7.21 -10.28 13.04
C GLY A 186 8.74 -10.36 13.15
N THR A 187 9.39 -10.90 12.12
CA THR A 187 10.85 -11.02 12.07
C THR A 187 11.53 -9.66 12.09
N ILE A 188 11.03 -8.70 11.34
CA ILE A 188 11.65 -7.38 11.19
C ILE A 188 11.41 -6.52 12.41
N SER A 189 10.23 -6.61 13.03
CA SER A 189 10.01 -5.97 14.34
C SER A 189 11.04 -6.46 15.36
N GLY A 190 11.36 -7.77 15.35
CA GLY A 190 12.43 -8.33 16.19
C GLY A 190 13.81 -7.78 15.85
N ILE A 191 14.15 -7.68 14.56
CA ILE A 191 15.42 -7.08 14.11
C ILE A 191 15.49 -5.60 14.50
N GLY A 192 14.40 -4.83 14.29
CA GLY A 192 14.33 -3.42 14.66
C GLY A 192 14.59 -3.21 16.15
N THR A 193 13.91 -3.97 17.01
CA THR A 193 14.12 -3.94 18.46
C THR A 193 15.55 -4.38 18.82
N GLY A 194 16.08 -5.41 18.16
CA GLY A 194 17.46 -5.87 18.35
C GLY A 194 18.49 -4.79 17.99
N LEU A 195 18.29 -4.06 16.90
CA LEU A 195 19.14 -2.93 16.49
C LEU A 195 19.08 -1.76 17.49
N ASP A 196 17.91 -1.48 18.04
CA ASP A 196 17.72 -0.42 19.03
C ASP A 196 18.43 -0.77 20.35
N VAL A 197 18.11 -1.93 20.93
CA VAL A 197 18.68 -2.38 22.21
C VAL A 197 20.19 -2.60 22.16
N SER A 198 20.71 -3.10 21.02
CA SER A 198 22.16 -3.32 20.84
C SER A 198 22.96 -2.06 20.53
N GLY A 199 22.29 -0.93 20.25
CA GLY A 199 22.94 0.27 19.73
C GLY A 199 23.42 0.14 18.28
N GLY A 200 23.15 -0.99 17.62
CA GLY A 200 23.50 -1.24 16.21
C GLY A 200 22.85 -0.24 15.26
N GLY A 201 21.62 0.17 15.54
CA GLY A 201 20.93 1.22 14.80
C GLY A 201 21.69 2.54 14.81
N ALA A 202 22.19 2.95 15.98
CA ALA A 202 22.99 4.18 16.11
C ALA A 202 24.34 4.08 15.38
N LEU A 203 24.97 2.90 15.36
CA LEU A 203 26.21 2.69 14.59
C LEU A 203 25.97 2.86 13.09
N ILE A 204 24.93 2.24 12.56
CA ILE A 204 24.56 2.36 11.13
C ILE A 204 24.20 3.81 10.81
N ALA A 205 23.38 4.46 11.64
CA ALA A 205 23.00 5.84 11.47
C ALA A 205 24.21 6.77 11.44
N ASN A 206 25.15 6.62 12.38
CA ASN A 206 26.36 7.44 12.42
C ASN A 206 27.27 7.16 11.22
N ALA A 207 27.38 5.93 10.74
CA ALA A 207 28.14 5.59 9.55
C ALA A 207 27.56 6.31 8.30
N VAL A 208 26.24 6.25 8.13
CA VAL A 208 25.54 6.96 7.03
C VAL A 208 25.70 8.47 7.17
N LEU A 209 25.49 9.03 8.36
CA LEU A 209 25.63 10.46 8.60
C LEU A 209 27.04 10.95 8.29
N ASN A 210 28.07 10.23 8.68
CA ASN A 210 29.46 10.58 8.43
C ASN A 210 29.78 10.65 6.92
N LEU A 211 29.16 9.81 6.09
CA LEU A 211 29.30 9.85 4.64
C LEU A 211 28.69 11.12 4.03
N PHE A 212 27.69 11.73 4.67
CA PHE A 212 26.92 12.87 4.14
C PHE A 212 27.15 14.18 4.93
N GLY A 213 28.22 14.30 5.70
CA GLY A 213 28.58 15.54 6.40
C GLY A 213 28.36 15.53 7.91
N GLY A 214 28.13 14.36 8.51
CA GLY A 214 27.98 14.19 9.96
C GLY A 214 26.69 14.84 10.49
N LYS A 215 26.80 15.52 11.65
CA LYS A 215 25.65 16.22 12.27
C LYS A 215 25.12 17.42 11.48
N ASN A 216 25.89 17.90 10.49
CA ASN A 216 25.49 18.98 9.59
C ASN A 216 24.91 18.45 8.27
N ALA A 217 24.63 17.15 8.17
CA ALA A 217 24.05 16.54 6.98
C ALA A 217 22.71 17.21 6.63
N SER A 218 22.54 17.56 5.37
CA SER A 218 21.27 18.13 4.91
C SER A 218 20.17 17.08 4.97
N VAL A 219 19.13 17.36 5.75
CA VAL A 219 17.93 16.49 5.87
C VAL A 219 17.33 16.23 4.49
N VAL A 220 17.28 17.26 3.63
CA VAL A 220 16.76 17.13 2.26
C VAL A 220 17.61 16.18 1.42
N LEU A 221 18.95 16.30 1.49
CA LEU A 221 19.85 15.40 0.77
C LEU A 221 19.66 13.94 1.22
N LEU A 222 19.60 13.70 2.54
CA LEU A 222 19.39 12.37 3.08
C LEU A 222 18.02 11.81 2.67
N THR A 223 16.98 12.62 2.67
CA THR A 223 15.64 12.20 2.19
C THR A 223 15.69 11.76 0.72
N VAL A 224 16.37 12.54 -0.13
CA VAL A 224 16.52 12.19 -1.55
C VAL A 224 17.32 10.89 -1.71
N VAL A 225 18.41 10.72 -0.96
CA VAL A 225 19.24 9.51 -1.00
C VAL A 225 18.42 8.28 -0.57
N ILE A 226 17.65 8.38 0.52
CA ILE A 226 16.77 7.31 1.01
C ILE A 226 15.72 6.98 -0.05
N ALA A 227 15.06 7.99 -0.62
CA ALA A 227 14.04 7.80 -1.65
C ALA A 227 14.60 7.09 -2.90
N VAL A 228 15.78 7.51 -3.37
CA VAL A 228 16.45 6.86 -4.51
C VAL A 228 16.85 5.43 -4.17
N LEU A 229 17.44 5.21 -3.00
CA LEU A 229 17.84 3.88 -2.53
C LEU A 229 16.63 2.95 -2.42
N THR A 230 15.54 3.41 -1.81
CA THR A 230 14.28 2.67 -1.72
C THR A 230 13.75 2.32 -3.10
N SER A 231 13.73 3.28 -4.02
CA SER A 231 13.27 3.07 -5.40
C SER A 231 14.12 2.05 -6.17
N VAL A 232 15.42 2.03 -5.97
CA VAL A 232 16.32 1.04 -6.59
C VAL A 232 16.10 -0.34 -5.98
N LEU A 233 16.07 -0.44 -4.66
CA LEU A 233 15.93 -1.72 -3.96
C LEU A 233 14.57 -2.39 -4.23
N THR A 234 13.48 -1.63 -4.28
CA THR A 234 12.16 -2.19 -4.55
C THR A 234 12.01 -2.75 -5.97
N ASN A 235 12.91 -2.40 -6.89
CA ASN A 235 12.97 -3.04 -8.21
C ASN A 235 13.67 -4.41 -8.19
N ILE A 236 14.47 -4.68 -7.15
CA ILE A 236 15.24 -5.94 -6.99
C ILE A 236 14.53 -6.87 -6.00
N MET A 237 13.92 -6.29 -4.97
CA MET A 237 13.26 -6.97 -3.86
C MET A 237 11.76 -6.69 -3.87
N SER A 238 10.98 -7.44 -3.06
CA SER A 238 9.56 -7.09 -2.85
C SER A 238 9.43 -5.79 -2.04
N ASN A 239 8.33 -5.07 -2.26
CA ASN A 239 8.03 -3.83 -1.51
C ASN A 239 8.03 -4.05 0.01
N ASN A 240 7.47 -5.19 0.45
CA ASN A 240 7.45 -5.54 1.87
C ASN A 240 8.85 -5.75 2.44
N ALA A 241 9.72 -6.47 1.71
CA ALA A 241 11.09 -6.71 2.14
C ALA A 241 11.91 -5.40 2.18
N THR A 242 11.74 -4.53 1.19
CA THR A 242 12.42 -3.22 1.13
C THR A 242 11.98 -2.33 2.28
N ALA A 243 10.67 -2.16 2.49
CA ALA A 243 10.13 -1.37 3.60
C ALA A 243 10.64 -1.88 4.94
N ALA A 244 10.58 -3.17 5.11
CA ALA A 244 11.01 -3.86 6.29
C ALA A 244 12.49 -3.66 6.62
N MET A 245 13.36 -3.72 5.62
CA MET A 245 14.80 -3.55 5.80
C MET A 245 15.19 -2.08 6.05
N LEU A 246 14.59 -1.14 5.32
CA LEU A 246 14.97 0.27 5.40
C LEU A 246 14.33 1.01 6.58
N THR A 247 13.13 0.64 7.00
CA THR A 247 12.42 1.35 8.08
C THR A 247 13.23 1.48 9.37
N PRO A 248 13.83 0.42 9.94
CA PRO A 248 14.65 0.55 11.16
C PRO A 248 15.83 1.51 10.96
N ILE A 249 16.45 1.48 9.78
CA ILE A 249 17.60 2.34 9.44
C ILE A 249 17.16 3.79 9.37
N CYS A 250 16.05 4.07 8.69
CA CYS A 250 15.48 5.42 8.59
C CYS A 250 15.11 5.97 9.97
N ILE A 251 14.51 5.16 10.84
CA ILE A 251 14.17 5.54 12.21
C ILE A 251 15.45 5.88 12.98
N ALA A 252 16.48 5.02 12.94
CA ALA A 252 17.73 5.23 13.65
C ALA A 252 18.44 6.52 13.20
N ILE A 253 18.47 6.82 11.90
CA ILE A 253 19.06 8.04 11.37
C ILE A 253 18.27 9.26 11.83
N ALA A 254 16.94 9.24 11.72
CA ALA A 254 16.07 10.33 12.14
C ALA A 254 16.23 10.66 13.63
N LEU A 255 16.23 9.64 14.48
CA LEU A 255 16.43 9.79 15.92
C LEU A 255 17.84 10.34 16.25
N SER A 256 18.87 9.92 15.52
CA SER A 256 20.25 10.45 15.68
C SER A 256 20.37 11.92 15.30
N LEU A 257 19.50 12.41 14.41
CA LEU A 257 19.39 13.82 14.03
C LEU A 257 18.45 14.61 14.96
N GLY A 258 17.75 13.96 15.88
CA GLY A 258 16.77 14.59 16.76
C GLY A 258 15.50 15.04 16.04
N ILE A 259 15.15 14.42 14.90
CA ILE A 259 13.95 14.71 14.11
C ILE A 259 12.95 13.55 14.18
N SER A 260 11.67 13.85 13.88
CA SER A 260 10.66 12.80 13.79
C SER A 260 10.96 11.82 12.66
N PRO A 261 10.93 10.49 12.91
CA PRO A 261 11.13 9.48 11.88
C PRO A 261 9.94 9.34 10.92
N ILE A 262 8.74 9.78 11.30
CA ILE A 262 7.51 9.58 10.53
C ILE A 262 7.63 10.00 9.06
N PRO A 263 8.14 11.20 8.72
CA PRO A 263 8.29 11.59 7.31
C PRO A 263 9.19 10.66 6.50
N TRP A 264 10.24 10.11 7.12
CA TRP A 264 11.20 9.23 6.47
C TRP A 264 10.71 7.78 6.35
N VAL A 265 9.81 7.37 7.24
CA VAL A 265 9.11 6.08 7.14
C VAL A 265 8.06 6.11 6.02
N ILE A 266 7.53 7.29 5.69
CA ILE A 266 6.54 7.46 4.61
C ILE A 266 7.21 7.48 3.22
N VAL A 267 8.42 7.99 3.12
CA VAL A 267 9.19 8.09 1.86
C VAL A 267 9.77 6.74 1.45
#